data_c79807568c21008c4076b87aa2e56352
#
_entry.id   c79807568c21008c4076b87aa2e56352
#
_cell.length_a   1.000
_cell.length_b   1.000
_cell.length_c   1.000
_cell.angle_alpha   90.00
_cell.angle_beta   90.00
_cell.angle_gamma   90.00
#
_symmetry.space_group_name_H-M   'P 1'
#
loop_
_entity.id
_entity.type
_entity.pdbx_description
1 polymer ?
#
loop_
_entity_poly.entity_id
_entity_poly.type
_entity_poly.pdbx_seq_one_letter_code
_entity_poly.pdbx_strand_id
1 'polypeptide(L)'
;MTRNNSGAGRRTWLRGVAAAGLAAAGMLRLRSALAAGSLPPGVAQIRGDVRINGKPAERGQRVGPGDVIVTGKGAELVVVVERDAFLVRADSRVEFGSAAAQGAVAALRVVTGALLSVFESGRRREIRTTTATIGIRGTGIYIEAEAMRTYACTCYGEAVLTPVADPKYAETVRTKQHDQPRYIYGTGMPRMLEAAPVINHTDIELQMLEALVGRQLPFLPKIY
;
A
#
# COMPACT_ATOMS: atom_id res chain seq x y z
N MET A 1 31.65 -63.09 1.69
CA MET A 1 32.55 -62.02 1.26
C MET A 1 31.82 -61.20 0.24
N THR A 2 31.45 -60.05 0.54
CA THR A 2 31.77 -58.73 0.02
C THR A 2 30.80 -57.72 0.58
N ARG A 3 31.32 -56.78 1.36
CA ARG A 3 30.62 -55.59 1.84
C ARG A 3 30.40 -54.63 0.67
N ASN A 4 29.23 -54.03 0.59
CA ASN A 4 29.09 -52.80 -0.16
C ASN A 4 28.48 -51.71 0.71
N ASN A 5 29.25 -50.67 0.88
CA ASN A 5 29.03 -49.49 1.67
C ASN A 5 28.54 -48.38 0.71
N SER A 6 27.36 -47.90 0.87
CA SER A 6 26.91 -46.71 0.13
C SER A 6 26.44 -45.62 1.12
N GLY A 7 27.37 -44.82 1.52
CA GLY A 7 27.11 -43.54 2.16
C GLY A 7 26.87 -42.47 1.12
N ALA A 8 25.63 -42.10 0.90
CA ALA A 8 25.29 -40.85 0.19
C ALA A 8 23.95 -40.35 0.70
N GLY A 9 23.90 -39.16 1.25
CA GLY A 9 22.61 -38.52 1.50
C GLY A 9 22.45 -37.69 2.77
N ARG A 10 23.50 -36.98 3.23
CA ARG A 10 23.34 -36.04 4.37
C ARG A 10 23.75 -34.60 4.10
N ARG A 11 23.74 -34.14 2.84
CA ARG A 11 24.19 -32.76 2.52
C ARG A 11 23.18 -31.84 1.86
N THR A 12 21.90 -32.21 1.74
CA THR A 12 20.91 -31.40 1.03
C THR A 12 19.82 -30.76 1.92
N TRP A 13 19.87 -30.94 3.24
CA TRP A 13 18.82 -30.44 4.13
C TRP A 13 19.12 -29.07 4.81
N LEU A 14 20.26 -28.47 4.56
CA LEU A 14 20.67 -27.23 5.26
C LEU A 14 20.52 -25.94 4.45
N ARG A 15 19.96 -25.98 3.24
CA ARG A 15 19.78 -24.77 2.41
C ARG A 15 18.37 -24.17 2.43
N GLY A 16 17.38 -24.83 3.05
CA GLY A 16 15.98 -24.37 3.08
C GLY A 16 15.59 -23.54 4.31
N VAL A 17 16.40 -23.49 5.37
CA VAL A 17 16.00 -22.85 6.64
C VAL A 17 16.44 -21.40 6.76
N ALA A 18 17.39 -20.94 5.94
CA ALA A 18 17.94 -19.58 6.06
C ALA A 18 17.03 -18.47 5.48
N ALA A 19 16.13 -18.79 4.53
CA ALA A 19 15.25 -17.78 3.90
C ALA A 19 14.02 -17.45 4.76
N ALA A 20 13.51 -18.41 5.53
CA ALA A 20 12.35 -18.20 6.41
C ALA A 20 12.70 -17.40 7.69
N GLY A 21 13.94 -17.46 8.14
CA GLY A 21 14.41 -16.76 9.35
C GLY A 21 14.52 -15.24 9.21
N LEU A 22 14.81 -14.72 8.02
CA LEU A 22 14.98 -13.29 7.80
C LEU A 22 13.64 -12.53 7.69
N ALA A 23 12.60 -13.16 7.18
CA ALA A 23 11.25 -12.58 7.14
C ALA A 23 10.65 -12.49 8.56
N ALA A 24 10.84 -13.53 9.38
CA ALA A 24 10.39 -13.56 10.78
C ALA A 24 11.12 -12.53 11.67
N ALA A 25 12.41 -12.30 11.45
CA ALA A 25 13.18 -11.32 12.21
C ALA A 25 12.78 -9.86 11.87
N GLY A 26 12.37 -9.57 10.63
CA GLY A 26 11.82 -8.27 10.23
C GLY A 26 10.49 -7.98 10.91
N MET A 27 9.59 -8.96 10.95
CA MET A 27 8.29 -8.84 11.62
C MET A 27 8.40 -8.76 13.15
N LEU A 28 9.38 -9.42 13.75
CA LEU A 28 9.60 -9.36 15.21
C LEU A 28 10.08 -7.98 15.66
N ARG A 29 10.90 -7.31 14.85
CA ARG A 29 11.35 -5.93 15.14
C ARG A 29 10.23 -4.91 14.95
N LEU A 30 9.32 -5.13 13.99
CA LEU A 30 8.14 -4.29 13.80
C LEU A 30 7.17 -4.42 14.99
N ARG A 31 6.98 -5.62 15.53
CA ARG A 31 6.15 -5.86 16.74
C ARG A 31 6.68 -5.14 17.97
N SER A 32 7.98 -5.04 18.13
CA SER A 32 8.59 -4.32 19.26
C SER A 32 8.44 -2.79 19.13
N ALA A 33 8.42 -2.26 17.91
CA ALA A 33 8.15 -0.84 17.66
C ALA A 33 6.67 -0.48 17.87
N LEU A 34 5.75 -1.42 17.59
CA LEU A 34 4.31 -1.25 17.80
C LEU A 34 3.92 -1.21 19.29
N ALA A 35 4.73 -1.81 20.17
CA ALA A 35 4.53 -1.73 21.62
C ALA A 35 4.89 -0.36 22.22
N ALA A 36 5.59 0.49 21.47
CA ALA A 36 6.09 1.81 21.91
C ALA A 36 5.22 2.99 21.49
N GLY A 37 4.06 2.78 20.85
CA GLY A 37 3.21 3.84 20.29
C GLY A 37 3.46 4.08 18.80
N SER A 38 2.90 5.16 18.23
CA SER A 38 3.06 5.51 16.81
C SER A 38 4.52 5.74 16.43
N LEU A 39 4.93 5.27 15.25
CA LEU A 39 6.24 5.59 14.70
C LEU A 39 6.31 7.08 14.28
N PRO A 40 7.49 7.71 14.39
CA PRO A 40 7.68 9.06 13.83
C PRO A 40 7.52 9.02 12.31
N PRO A 41 7.08 10.15 11.68
CA PRO A 41 7.02 10.27 10.24
C PRO A 41 8.35 9.96 9.56
N GLY A 42 8.31 9.15 8.51
CA GLY A 42 9.45 8.73 7.72
C GLY A 42 9.33 7.30 7.21
N VAL A 43 10.33 6.85 6.47
CA VAL A 43 10.42 5.50 5.92
C VAL A 43 10.58 4.48 7.05
N ALA A 44 9.59 3.62 7.23
CA ALA A 44 9.58 2.58 8.26
C ALA A 44 10.26 1.28 7.80
N GLN A 45 10.01 0.87 6.54
CA GLN A 45 10.57 -0.35 5.97
C GLN A 45 10.88 -0.18 4.49
N ILE A 46 11.98 -0.80 4.05
CA ILE A 46 12.40 -0.88 2.65
C ILE A 46 12.69 -2.35 2.33
N ARG A 47 12.20 -2.82 1.19
CA ARG A 47 12.57 -4.09 0.58
C ARG A 47 12.86 -3.87 -0.89
N GLY A 48 13.99 -4.34 -1.39
CA GLY A 48 14.41 -4.21 -2.79
C GLY A 48 14.89 -2.82 -3.19
N ASP A 49 14.88 -2.53 -4.50
CA ASP A 49 15.28 -1.22 -5.04
C ASP A 49 14.13 -0.23 -4.90
N VAL A 50 14.31 0.72 -4.00
CA VAL A 50 13.37 1.82 -3.76
C VAL A 50 14.13 3.14 -3.85
N ARG A 51 13.55 4.10 -4.58
CA ARG A 51 14.11 5.43 -4.77
C ARG A 51 13.13 6.51 -4.36
N ILE A 52 13.64 7.53 -3.69
CA ILE A 52 12.92 8.75 -3.38
C ILE A 52 13.66 9.90 -4.11
N ASN A 53 12.97 10.60 -5.01
CA ASN A 53 13.55 11.65 -5.86
C ASN A 53 14.78 11.18 -6.63
N GLY A 54 14.74 9.94 -7.15
CA GLY A 54 15.82 9.33 -7.93
C GLY A 54 17.01 8.80 -7.11
N LYS A 55 17.07 9.07 -5.80
CA LYS A 55 18.13 8.56 -4.89
C LYS A 55 17.63 7.32 -4.15
N PRO A 56 18.53 6.36 -3.80
CA PRO A 56 18.14 5.24 -2.94
C PRO A 56 17.47 5.73 -1.66
N ALA A 57 16.36 5.06 -1.29
CA ALA A 57 15.62 5.39 -0.09
C ALA A 57 16.36 4.91 1.17
N GLU A 58 16.28 5.69 2.25
CA GLU A 58 16.88 5.37 3.54
C GLU A 58 15.80 5.24 4.63
N ARG A 59 16.02 4.34 5.61
CA ARG A 59 15.11 4.23 6.77
C ARG A 59 15.13 5.51 7.60
N GLY A 60 13.95 5.94 8.03
CA GLY A 60 13.77 7.20 8.75
C GLY A 60 13.76 8.44 7.84
N GLN A 61 14.06 8.31 6.54
CA GLN A 61 13.96 9.42 5.59
C GLN A 61 12.53 9.95 5.57
N ARG A 62 12.37 11.27 5.77
CA ARG A 62 11.05 11.91 5.67
C ARG A 62 10.60 12.01 4.23
N VAL A 63 9.30 11.85 4.05
CA VAL A 63 8.60 12.05 2.78
C VAL A 63 7.56 13.14 2.98
N GLY A 64 7.47 14.06 2.03
CA GLY A 64 6.59 15.20 2.09
C GLY A 64 6.11 15.67 0.72
N PRO A 65 5.47 16.84 0.66
CA PRO A 65 4.99 17.42 -0.59
C PRO A 65 6.12 17.60 -1.62
N GLY A 66 5.88 17.19 -2.85
CA GLY A 66 6.83 17.24 -3.96
C GLY A 66 7.70 15.99 -4.11
N ASP A 67 7.70 15.09 -3.13
CA ASP A 67 8.49 13.86 -3.22
C ASP A 67 7.86 12.84 -4.16
N VAL A 68 8.73 12.10 -4.83
CA VAL A 68 8.38 11.03 -5.76
C VAL A 68 9.03 9.73 -5.29
N ILE A 69 8.22 8.71 -5.03
CA ILE A 69 8.66 7.36 -4.70
C ILE A 69 8.57 6.48 -5.94
N VAL A 70 9.63 5.74 -6.21
CA VAL A 70 9.69 4.72 -7.26
C VAL A 70 10.18 3.42 -6.65
N THR A 71 9.44 2.34 -6.88
CA THR A 71 9.81 0.98 -6.47
C THR A 71 10.10 0.12 -7.69
N GLY A 72 11.15 -0.68 -7.63
CA GLY A 72 11.48 -1.65 -8.66
C GLY A 72 10.75 -2.97 -8.52
N LYS A 73 11.12 -3.94 -9.35
CA LYS A 73 10.52 -5.28 -9.35
C LYS A 73 10.70 -5.98 -8.00
N GLY A 74 9.60 -6.47 -7.44
CA GLY A 74 9.58 -7.16 -6.14
C GLY A 74 9.96 -6.27 -4.95
N ALA A 75 10.08 -4.95 -5.15
CA ALA A 75 10.39 -4.01 -4.09
C ALA A 75 9.12 -3.57 -3.35
N GLU A 76 9.30 -3.09 -2.12
CA GLU A 76 8.22 -2.51 -1.31
C GLU A 76 8.77 -1.43 -0.39
N LEU A 77 7.93 -0.44 -0.12
CA LEU A 77 8.21 0.62 0.85
C LEU A 77 7.03 0.79 1.80
N VAL A 78 7.32 0.81 3.10
CA VAL A 78 6.37 1.29 4.12
C VAL A 78 6.83 2.65 4.62
N VAL A 79 5.95 3.65 4.56
CA VAL A 79 6.27 5.02 4.96
C VAL A 79 5.13 5.65 5.75
N VAL A 80 5.48 6.38 6.80
CA VAL A 80 4.56 7.22 7.58
C VAL A 80 4.77 8.67 7.15
N VAL A 81 3.68 9.33 6.71
CA VAL A 81 3.69 10.75 6.34
C VAL A 81 2.64 11.45 7.19
N GLU A 82 3.09 12.34 8.07
CA GLU A 82 2.23 12.96 9.10
C GLU A 82 1.55 11.90 9.98
N ARG A 83 0.24 11.73 9.83
CA ARG A 83 -0.57 10.73 10.55
C ARG A 83 -1.21 9.70 9.61
N ASP A 84 -0.72 9.63 8.39
CA ASP A 84 -1.13 8.68 7.37
C ASP A 84 -0.01 7.66 7.13
N ALA A 85 -0.34 6.41 6.83
CA ALA A 85 0.64 5.38 6.52
C ALA A 85 0.36 4.72 5.17
N PHE A 86 1.44 4.35 4.49
CA PHE A 86 1.41 3.89 3.12
C PHE A 86 2.29 2.65 2.95
N LEU A 87 1.78 1.66 2.21
CA LEU A 87 2.55 0.55 1.67
C LEU A 87 2.55 0.68 0.14
N VAL A 88 3.69 1.06 -0.41
CA VAL A 88 3.93 1.14 -1.86
C VAL A 88 4.44 -0.21 -2.34
N ARG A 89 3.73 -0.83 -3.29
CA ARG A 89 4.07 -2.14 -3.88
C ARG A 89 5.17 -2.03 -4.93
N ALA A 90 5.54 -3.17 -5.47
CA ALA A 90 6.49 -3.26 -6.59
C ALA A 90 6.02 -2.50 -7.84
N ASP A 91 6.99 -2.12 -8.67
CA ASP A 91 6.77 -1.50 -9.97
C ASP A 91 5.88 -0.25 -9.93
N SER A 92 5.94 0.49 -8.82
CA SER A 92 5.08 1.63 -8.53
C SER A 92 5.81 2.96 -8.66
N ARG A 93 5.06 3.99 -9.11
CA ARG A 93 5.44 5.38 -9.05
C ARG A 93 4.35 6.18 -8.35
N VAL A 94 4.68 6.73 -7.19
CA VAL A 94 3.77 7.53 -6.34
C VAL A 94 4.36 8.90 -6.12
N GLU A 95 3.59 9.95 -6.42
CA GLU A 95 3.96 11.36 -6.25
C GLU A 95 3.13 11.96 -5.12
N PHE A 96 3.81 12.61 -4.17
CA PHE A 96 3.18 13.29 -3.04
C PHE A 96 2.98 14.76 -3.37
N GLY A 97 1.72 15.16 -3.60
CA GLY A 97 1.36 16.53 -3.94
C GLY A 97 1.13 17.40 -2.69
N SER A 98 1.31 18.72 -2.84
CA SER A 98 0.94 19.68 -1.81
C SER A 98 -0.54 20.08 -1.92
N ALA A 99 -1.18 20.32 -0.75
CA ALA A 99 -2.32 21.23 -0.76
C ALA A 99 -1.79 22.66 -0.91
N ALA A 100 -2.33 23.42 -1.82
CA ALA A 100 -1.84 24.73 -2.21
C ALA A 100 -1.71 25.77 -1.09
N ALA A 101 -2.16 25.49 0.13
CA ALA A 101 -2.24 26.46 1.23
C ALA A 101 -1.50 26.11 2.53
N GLN A 102 -1.02 24.89 2.79
CA GLN A 102 -0.59 24.51 4.15
C GLN A 102 0.64 23.60 4.26
N GLY A 103 1.39 23.33 3.19
CA GLY A 103 2.59 22.47 3.27
C GLY A 103 2.33 21.00 3.65
N ALA A 104 1.06 20.60 3.76
CA ALA A 104 0.65 19.23 4.06
C ALA A 104 0.40 18.42 2.79
N VAL A 105 0.64 17.11 2.83
CA VAL A 105 0.26 16.20 1.73
C VAL A 105 -1.26 16.07 1.70
N ALA A 106 -1.91 16.75 0.76
CA ALA A 106 -3.36 16.65 0.57
C ALA A 106 -3.75 15.81 -0.64
N ALA A 107 -2.83 15.61 -1.57
CA ALA A 107 -3.05 14.84 -2.78
C ALA A 107 -1.91 13.85 -3.02
N LEU A 108 -2.24 12.69 -3.54
CA LEU A 108 -1.31 11.67 -4.00
C LEU A 108 -1.62 11.39 -5.48
N ARG A 109 -0.58 11.16 -6.27
CA ARG A 109 -0.76 10.65 -7.63
C ARG A 109 -0.11 9.29 -7.73
N VAL A 110 -0.91 8.25 -7.93
CA VAL A 110 -0.44 6.91 -8.28
C VAL A 110 -0.38 6.84 -9.79
N VAL A 111 0.82 6.98 -10.34
CA VAL A 111 1.04 7.01 -11.79
C VAL A 111 0.97 5.60 -12.36
N THR A 112 1.55 4.63 -11.65
CA THR A 112 1.55 3.20 -11.99
C THR A 112 1.79 2.38 -10.73
N GLY A 113 1.42 1.10 -10.77
CA GLY A 113 1.63 0.16 -9.70
C GLY A 113 0.53 0.21 -8.62
N ALA A 114 0.87 -0.07 -7.37
CA ALA A 114 -0.13 -0.24 -6.33
C ALA A 114 0.24 0.38 -4.99
N LEU A 115 -0.77 0.86 -4.28
CA LEU A 115 -0.67 1.58 -3.02
C LEU A 115 -1.77 1.15 -2.05
N LEU A 116 -1.39 0.65 -0.87
CA LEU A 116 -2.29 0.52 0.27
C LEU A 116 -2.07 1.70 1.22
N SER A 117 -3.14 2.36 1.64
CA SER A 117 -3.07 3.58 2.43
C SER A 117 -4.08 3.57 3.57
N VAL A 118 -3.70 4.14 4.71
CA VAL A 118 -4.61 4.45 5.81
C VAL A 118 -4.50 5.93 6.16
N PHE A 119 -5.63 6.62 6.21
CA PHE A 119 -5.71 8.07 6.38
C PHE A 119 -6.35 8.46 7.70
N GLU A 120 -5.85 9.55 8.30
CA GLU A 120 -6.47 10.17 9.47
C GLU A 120 -7.87 10.68 9.15
N SER A 121 -8.80 10.44 10.08
CA SER A 121 -10.16 10.97 9.98
C SER A 121 -10.17 12.50 10.10
N GLY A 122 -11.22 13.14 9.53
CA GLY A 122 -11.43 14.58 9.63
C GLY A 122 -10.66 15.43 8.62
N ARG A 123 -9.74 14.86 7.86
CA ARG A 123 -9.01 15.55 6.77
C ARG A 123 -9.45 15.02 5.41
N ARG A 124 -9.63 15.93 4.46
CA ARG A 124 -9.84 15.54 3.06
C ARG A 124 -8.50 15.19 2.44
N ARG A 125 -8.47 14.04 1.77
CA ARG A 125 -7.35 13.59 0.96
C ARG A 125 -7.84 13.25 -0.44
N GLU A 126 -6.96 13.29 -1.39
CA GLU A 126 -7.27 12.93 -2.78
C GLU A 126 -6.18 12.02 -3.33
N ILE A 127 -6.59 10.94 -3.99
CA ILE A 127 -5.70 10.13 -4.82
C ILE A 127 -6.10 10.30 -6.26
N ARG A 128 -5.13 10.60 -7.12
CA ARG A 128 -5.27 10.68 -8.57
C ARG A 128 -4.55 9.54 -9.24
N THR A 129 -5.19 8.94 -10.23
CA THR A 129 -4.60 7.99 -11.16
C THR A 129 -4.80 8.48 -12.59
N THR A 130 -4.43 7.69 -13.59
CA THR A 130 -4.71 8.02 -15.00
C THR A 130 -6.22 8.04 -15.29
N THR A 131 -7.01 7.17 -14.64
CA THR A 131 -8.44 6.99 -14.96
C THR A 131 -9.39 7.48 -13.87
N ALA A 132 -8.89 7.82 -12.68
CA ALA A 132 -9.73 8.18 -11.54
C ALA A 132 -9.19 9.33 -10.70
N THR A 133 -10.11 10.11 -10.14
CA THR A 133 -9.89 10.98 -8.97
C THR A 133 -10.68 10.41 -7.81
N ILE A 134 -10.03 10.15 -6.68
CA ILE A 134 -10.61 9.47 -5.51
C ILE A 134 -10.53 10.40 -4.32
N GLY A 135 -11.67 10.95 -3.91
CA GLY A 135 -11.80 11.75 -2.69
C GLY A 135 -11.96 10.85 -1.47
N ILE A 136 -11.19 11.09 -0.40
CA ILE A 136 -11.10 10.22 0.77
C ILE A 136 -11.48 10.97 2.04
N ARG A 137 -12.22 10.28 2.92
CA ARG A 137 -12.56 10.77 4.26
C ARG A 137 -12.27 9.69 5.30
N GLY A 138 -11.09 9.75 5.94
CA GLY A 138 -10.72 8.90 7.07
C GLY A 138 -10.92 7.41 6.78
N THR A 139 -10.12 6.85 5.89
CA THR A 139 -10.39 5.56 5.29
C THR A 139 -9.12 4.76 5.06
N GLY A 140 -9.24 3.44 5.04
CA GLY A 140 -8.28 2.53 4.43
C GLY A 140 -8.65 2.29 2.97
N ILE A 141 -7.71 2.43 2.07
CA ILE A 141 -7.93 2.22 0.64
C ILE A 141 -6.75 1.54 -0.04
N TYR A 142 -7.05 0.59 -0.93
CA TYR A 142 -6.06 -0.03 -1.81
C TYR A 142 -6.34 0.34 -3.27
N ILE A 143 -5.31 0.78 -3.97
CA ILE A 143 -5.36 1.25 -5.35
C ILE A 143 -4.35 0.46 -6.18
N GLU A 144 -4.76 0.01 -7.37
CA GLU A 144 -3.84 -0.36 -8.45
C GLU A 144 -4.08 0.55 -9.65
N ALA A 145 -3.02 1.18 -10.14
CA ALA A 145 -3.07 2.10 -11.27
C ALA A 145 -2.41 1.48 -12.51
N GLU A 146 -3.22 1.27 -13.53
CA GLU A 146 -2.80 0.85 -14.86
C GLU A 146 -3.09 1.98 -15.86
N ALA A 147 -2.59 1.87 -17.09
CA ALA A 147 -2.75 2.91 -18.12
C ALA A 147 -4.23 3.21 -18.43
N MET A 148 -5.08 2.19 -18.50
CA MET A 148 -6.49 2.29 -18.93
C MET A 148 -7.49 1.91 -17.84
N ARG A 149 -7.02 1.54 -16.67
CA ARG A 149 -7.86 1.06 -15.57
C ARG A 149 -7.25 1.40 -14.22
N THR A 150 -8.10 1.77 -13.27
CA THR A 150 -7.77 1.82 -11.85
C THR A 150 -8.62 0.79 -11.12
N TYR A 151 -7.99 -0.04 -10.30
CA TYR A 151 -8.68 -0.79 -9.26
C TYR A 151 -8.69 0.05 -7.97
N ALA A 152 -9.84 0.13 -7.31
CA ALA A 152 -10.01 0.83 -6.04
C ALA A 152 -10.84 -0.03 -5.07
N CYS A 153 -10.24 -0.42 -3.95
CA CYS A 153 -10.93 -1.04 -2.83
C CYS A 153 -10.95 -0.07 -1.64
N THR A 154 -12.11 0.49 -1.34
CA THR A 154 -12.32 1.19 -0.07
C THR A 154 -12.41 0.12 1.01
N CYS A 155 -11.34 -0.08 1.78
CA CYS A 155 -11.25 -1.16 2.75
C CYS A 155 -12.19 -0.91 3.94
N TYR A 156 -12.31 0.34 4.37
CA TYR A 156 -13.27 0.83 5.35
C TYR A 156 -13.40 2.35 5.23
N GLY A 157 -14.51 2.92 5.72
CA GLY A 157 -14.78 4.36 5.67
C GLY A 157 -15.53 4.79 4.42
N GLU A 158 -15.21 5.97 3.90
CA GLU A 158 -15.89 6.57 2.76
C GLU A 158 -14.91 7.07 1.71
N ALA A 159 -15.16 6.73 0.45
CA ALA A 159 -14.44 7.28 -0.71
C ALA A 159 -15.43 7.69 -1.81
N VAL A 160 -15.12 8.78 -2.52
CA VAL A 160 -15.83 9.20 -3.72
C VAL A 160 -14.95 8.87 -4.92
N LEU A 161 -15.39 7.92 -5.74
CA LEU A 161 -14.70 7.45 -6.93
C LEU A 161 -15.24 8.23 -8.14
N THR A 162 -14.40 9.05 -8.76
CA THR A 162 -14.75 9.89 -9.90
C THR A 162 -13.94 9.48 -11.12
N PRO A 163 -14.55 8.87 -12.16
CA PRO A 163 -13.88 8.61 -13.41
C PRO A 163 -13.41 9.90 -14.08
N VAL A 164 -12.15 9.95 -14.53
CA VAL A 164 -11.60 11.11 -15.26
C VAL A 164 -12.28 11.28 -16.61
N ALA A 165 -12.62 10.17 -17.27
CA ALA A 165 -13.25 10.16 -18.59
C ALA A 165 -14.64 10.79 -18.63
N ASP A 166 -15.44 10.59 -17.55
CA ASP A 166 -16.77 11.19 -17.41
C ASP A 166 -17.15 11.32 -15.92
N PRO A 167 -16.92 12.49 -15.31
CA PRO A 167 -17.16 12.70 -13.88
C PRO A 167 -18.62 12.56 -13.44
N LYS A 168 -19.61 12.56 -14.34
CA LYS A 168 -21.02 12.36 -14.01
C LYS A 168 -21.31 10.96 -13.44
N TYR A 169 -20.43 9.98 -13.70
CA TYR A 169 -20.50 8.63 -13.14
C TYR A 169 -19.81 8.49 -11.78
N ALA A 170 -19.58 9.60 -11.07
CA ALA A 170 -19.01 9.53 -9.72
C ALA A 170 -19.88 8.68 -8.79
N GLU A 171 -19.25 7.79 -8.04
CA GLU A 171 -19.89 6.91 -7.06
C GLU A 171 -19.30 7.14 -5.66
N THR A 172 -20.16 7.26 -4.64
CA THR A 172 -19.73 7.26 -3.24
C THR A 172 -19.81 5.85 -2.68
N VAL A 173 -18.65 5.31 -2.32
CA VAL A 173 -18.52 4.01 -1.67
C VAL A 173 -18.38 4.20 -0.17
N ARG A 174 -19.28 3.61 0.61
CA ARG A 174 -19.22 3.51 2.07
C ARG A 174 -19.16 2.05 2.44
N THR A 175 -18.13 1.66 3.17
CA THR A 175 -17.91 0.26 3.51
C THR A 175 -17.38 0.10 4.93
N LYS A 176 -17.67 -1.04 5.53
CA LYS A 176 -17.11 -1.44 6.82
C LYS A 176 -15.90 -2.35 6.66
N GLN A 177 -15.92 -3.21 5.61
CA GLN A 177 -14.84 -4.17 5.36
C GLN A 177 -14.93 -4.67 3.91
N HIS A 178 -14.22 -4.01 2.98
CA HIS A 178 -14.02 -4.41 1.57
C HIS A 178 -15.29 -4.73 0.77
N ASP A 179 -16.45 -4.15 1.12
CA ASP A 179 -17.74 -4.61 0.59
C ASP A 179 -17.94 -4.30 -0.89
N GLN A 180 -17.29 -3.27 -1.43
CA GLN A 180 -17.60 -2.73 -2.75
C GLN A 180 -16.35 -2.27 -3.53
N PRO A 181 -15.40 -3.16 -3.87
CA PRO A 181 -14.30 -2.78 -4.77
C PRO A 181 -14.82 -2.44 -6.17
N ARG A 182 -14.10 -1.55 -6.86
CA ARG A 182 -14.46 -1.07 -8.20
C ARG A 182 -13.25 -1.10 -9.15
N TYR A 183 -13.54 -1.45 -10.40
CA TYR A 183 -12.71 -1.05 -11.53
C TYR A 183 -13.23 0.27 -12.08
N ILE A 184 -12.32 1.20 -12.38
CA ILE A 184 -12.60 2.52 -12.94
C ILE A 184 -11.82 2.61 -14.26
N TYR A 185 -12.52 2.75 -15.36
CA TYR A 185 -11.95 2.65 -16.69
C TYR A 185 -11.70 4.03 -17.31
N GLY A 186 -10.73 4.08 -18.23
CA GLY A 186 -10.46 5.24 -19.07
C GLY A 186 -11.47 5.39 -20.22
N THR A 187 -11.22 6.38 -21.06
CA THR A 187 -12.05 6.66 -22.27
C THR A 187 -12.15 5.46 -23.21
N GLY A 188 -13.30 5.33 -23.89
CA GLY A 188 -13.53 4.28 -24.88
C GLY A 188 -14.07 2.96 -24.32
N MET A 189 -14.24 2.86 -23.01
CA MET A 189 -14.84 1.68 -22.39
C MET A 189 -16.37 1.83 -22.26
N PRO A 190 -17.15 0.74 -22.41
CA PRO A 190 -18.62 0.79 -22.38
C PRO A 190 -19.19 1.12 -20.98
N ARG A 191 -18.40 0.93 -19.93
CA ARG A 191 -18.74 1.28 -18.53
C ARG A 191 -17.59 2.01 -17.90
N MET A 192 -17.89 3.07 -17.13
CA MET A 192 -16.90 3.85 -16.41
C MET A 192 -16.53 3.20 -15.07
N LEU A 193 -17.48 2.56 -14.41
CA LEU A 193 -17.29 1.82 -13.15
C LEU A 193 -17.88 0.43 -13.25
N GLU A 194 -17.20 -0.54 -12.66
CA GLU A 194 -17.63 -1.93 -12.60
C GLU A 194 -17.26 -2.55 -11.25
N ALA A 195 -18.10 -3.46 -10.75
CA ALA A 195 -17.80 -4.20 -9.53
C ALA A 195 -16.53 -5.07 -9.72
N ALA A 196 -15.72 -5.13 -8.67
CA ALA A 196 -14.48 -5.88 -8.65
C ALA A 196 -14.41 -6.83 -7.43
N PRO A 197 -13.65 -7.94 -7.50
CA PRO A 197 -13.34 -8.75 -6.31
C PRO A 197 -12.32 -8.03 -5.41
N VAL A 198 -12.19 -8.49 -4.17
CA VAL A 198 -11.07 -8.09 -3.29
C VAL A 198 -9.81 -8.81 -3.77
N ILE A 199 -8.74 -8.06 -4.06
CA ILE A 199 -7.48 -8.59 -4.58
C ILE A 199 -6.27 -7.92 -3.93
N ASN A 200 -5.15 -8.66 -3.86
CA ASN A 200 -3.78 -8.18 -3.66
C ASN A 200 -3.50 -7.35 -2.40
N HIS A 201 -4.40 -7.34 -1.41
CA HIS A 201 -4.15 -6.72 -0.09
C HIS A 201 -4.90 -7.48 0.99
N THR A 202 -4.45 -7.33 2.24
CA THR A 202 -4.97 -8.08 3.39
C THR A 202 -5.32 -7.17 4.56
N ASP A 203 -6.21 -7.66 5.43
CA ASP A 203 -6.55 -6.98 6.69
C ASP A 203 -5.35 -6.85 7.64
N ILE A 204 -4.40 -7.81 7.59
CA ILE A 204 -3.17 -7.77 8.39
C ILE A 204 -2.29 -6.61 7.99
N GLU A 205 -2.19 -6.30 6.70
CA GLU A 205 -1.45 -5.14 6.21
C GLU A 205 -2.10 -3.83 6.62
N LEU A 206 -3.43 -3.74 6.56
CA LEU A 206 -4.17 -2.59 7.09
C LEU A 206 -3.95 -2.41 8.59
N GLN A 207 -4.02 -3.50 9.36
CA GLN A 207 -3.74 -3.48 10.81
C GLN A 207 -2.31 -3.01 11.10
N MET A 208 -1.34 -3.46 10.31
CA MET A 208 0.04 -3.00 10.41
C MET A 208 0.14 -1.50 10.16
N LEU A 209 -0.45 -0.99 9.07
CA LEU A 209 -0.39 0.44 8.73
C LEU A 209 -1.07 1.30 9.79
N GLU A 210 -2.25 0.91 10.29
CA GLU A 210 -2.94 1.62 11.37
C GLU A 210 -2.11 1.65 12.65
N ALA A 211 -1.49 0.54 13.02
CA ALA A 211 -0.65 0.46 14.19
C ALA A 211 0.60 1.37 14.10
N LEU A 212 1.18 1.55 12.89
CA LEU A 212 2.32 2.47 12.70
C LEU A 212 1.99 3.93 13.05
N VAL A 213 0.73 4.31 12.92
CA VAL A 213 0.24 5.67 13.23
C VAL A 213 -0.55 5.73 14.54
N GLY A 214 -0.44 4.68 15.39
CA GLY A 214 -1.05 4.62 16.72
C GLY A 214 -2.57 4.45 16.70
N ARG A 215 -3.13 3.92 15.63
CA ARG A 215 -4.56 3.62 15.48
C ARG A 215 -4.83 2.12 15.47
N GLN A 216 -6.09 1.76 15.63
CA GLN A 216 -6.57 0.40 15.53
C GLN A 216 -7.46 0.25 14.29
N LEU A 217 -7.41 -0.92 13.66
CA LEU A 217 -8.31 -1.27 12.57
C LEU A 217 -9.77 -1.25 13.10
N PRO A 218 -10.73 -0.61 12.40
CA PRO A 218 -12.10 -0.46 12.90
C PRO A 218 -12.94 -1.75 12.81
N PHE A 219 -12.37 -2.86 12.40
CA PHE A 219 -13.00 -4.18 12.31
C PHE A 219 -12.02 -5.30 12.67
N LEU A 220 -12.53 -6.50 12.91
CA LEU A 220 -11.70 -7.68 13.17
C LEU A 220 -11.11 -8.20 11.85
N PRO A 221 -9.76 -8.37 11.79
CA PRO A 221 -9.12 -8.90 10.59
C PRO A 221 -9.62 -10.30 10.24
N LYS A 222 -9.85 -10.54 8.95
CA LYS A 222 -10.14 -11.85 8.38
C LYS A 222 -8.90 -12.37 7.64
N ILE A 223 -8.73 -13.68 7.62
CA ILE A 223 -7.76 -14.37 6.78
C ILE A 223 -8.54 -14.81 5.54
N TYR A 224 -8.17 -14.30 4.38
CA TYR A 224 -8.74 -14.65 3.08
C TYR A 224 -7.84 -15.66 2.35
#